data_d37fe060bcdb88ff24d130ba293af9c7
#
_entry.id   d37fe060bcdb88ff24d130ba293af9c7
#
_cell.length_a   1.000
_cell.length_b   1.000
_cell.length_c   1.000
_cell.angle_alpha   90.00
_cell.angle_beta   90.00
_cell.angle_gamma   90.00
#
_symmetry.space_group_name_H-M   'P 1'
#
loop_
_entity.id
_entity.type
_entity.pdbx_description
1 polymer ?
#
loop_
_entity_poly.entity_id
_entity_poly.type
_entity_poly.pdbx_seq_one_letter_code
_entity_poly.pdbx_strand_id
1 'polypeptide(L)'
;MNWPNQPEEYRGARDDLLQAEIELRRQEEAVAAQRRALPLGGEVTGDYVFDSPSGPVTFAELYANGKDTLYLYNFMFIPGERGLPLEVACPSCTSIIDGMDGAFRHLLDRVEVAIVAKAPIAQFAAWGKERGWRFSPLYSSSRTTFNRDYNAESDEAGQLPIAHVFTRTDGTIHHRWSSELFAATPDPGQHPRHVDYMWPIWKVLDVTPDGRGTDWHPRYRYDT
;
A
#
# COMPACT_ATOMS: atom_id res chain seq x y z
N MET A 1 13.77 26.40 18.24
CA MET A 1 13.06 27.17 17.19
C MET A 1 11.92 27.92 17.89
N ASN A 2 11.79 29.24 17.71
CA ASN A 2 10.76 30.04 18.36
C ASN A 2 9.75 30.54 17.31
N TRP A 3 8.48 30.57 17.70
CA TRP A 3 7.38 31.06 16.85
C TRP A 3 6.91 32.44 17.34
N PRO A 4 6.39 33.29 16.44
CA PRO A 4 5.90 34.63 16.86
C PRO A 4 4.82 34.51 17.94
N ASN A 5 4.94 35.35 18.99
CA ASN A 5 3.95 35.48 20.07
C ASN A 5 3.63 34.18 20.83
N GLN A 6 4.52 33.18 20.81
CA GLN A 6 4.28 31.93 21.53
C GLN A 6 4.36 32.14 23.05
N PRO A 7 3.41 31.59 23.84
CA PRO A 7 3.52 31.55 25.28
C PRO A 7 4.67 30.63 25.74
N GLU A 8 5.21 30.83 26.93
CA GLU A 8 6.28 30.00 27.50
C GLU A 8 5.82 28.55 27.71
N GLU A 9 4.59 28.36 28.21
CA GLU A 9 3.97 27.04 28.35
C GLU A 9 3.92 26.27 27.02
N TYR A 10 3.53 26.94 25.93
CA TYR A 10 3.54 26.32 24.59
C TYR A 10 4.95 25.93 24.19
N ARG A 11 5.95 26.73 24.47
CA ARG A 11 7.35 26.42 24.15
C ARG A 11 7.82 25.16 24.90
N GLY A 12 7.52 25.03 26.17
CA GLY A 12 7.83 23.85 26.97
C GLY A 12 7.20 22.58 26.39
N ALA A 13 5.87 22.60 26.14
CA ALA A 13 5.16 21.47 25.56
C ALA A 13 5.70 21.09 24.16
N ARG A 14 6.11 22.06 23.35
CA ARG A 14 6.73 21.80 22.03
C ARG A 14 8.12 21.17 22.14
N ASP A 15 8.89 21.51 23.15
CA ASP A 15 10.19 20.91 23.39
C ASP A 15 10.06 19.44 23.81
N ASP A 16 9.08 19.11 24.67
CA ASP A 16 8.77 17.75 25.07
C ASP A 16 8.29 16.92 23.86
N LEU A 17 7.36 17.49 23.05
CA LEU A 17 6.89 16.82 21.84
C LEU A 17 8.04 16.58 20.84
N LEU A 18 8.96 17.52 20.68
CA LEU A 18 10.12 17.36 19.79
C LEU A 18 11.01 16.17 20.23
N GLN A 19 11.18 15.93 21.54
CA GLN A 19 11.91 14.76 22.02
C GLN A 19 11.19 13.47 21.65
N ALA A 20 9.85 13.41 21.79
CA ALA A 20 9.06 12.26 21.36
C ALA A 20 9.13 12.03 19.83
N GLU A 21 9.09 13.08 19.03
CA GLU A 21 9.27 13.01 17.57
C GLU A 21 10.66 12.50 17.17
N ILE A 22 11.71 12.86 17.91
CA ILE A 22 13.07 12.35 17.73
C ILE A 22 13.14 10.85 18.04
N GLU A 23 12.53 10.40 19.14
CA GLU A 23 12.49 8.97 19.47
C GLU A 23 11.68 8.17 18.45
N LEU A 24 10.53 8.68 18.01
CA LEU A 24 9.74 8.04 16.94
C LEU A 24 10.58 7.84 15.67
N ARG A 25 11.29 8.87 15.21
CA ARG A 25 12.19 8.76 14.04
C ARG A 25 13.26 7.68 14.24
N ARG A 26 13.88 7.60 15.43
CA ARG A 26 14.87 6.55 15.74
C ARG A 26 14.25 5.16 15.69
N GLN A 27 13.03 5.02 16.20
CA GLN A 27 12.30 3.75 16.16
C GLN A 27 11.95 3.36 14.70
N GLU A 28 11.52 4.31 13.89
CA GLU A 28 11.25 4.07 12.45
C GLU A 28 12.50 3.58 11.72
N GLU A 29 13.67 4.19 11.97
CA GLU A 29 14.95 3.75 11.43
C GLU A 29 15.36 2.35 11.92
N ALA A 30 15.15 2.03 13.19
CA ALA A 30 15.44 0.72 13.75
C ALA A 30 14.57 -0.37 13.10
N VAL A 31 13.28 -0.12 12.94
CA VAL A 31 12.36 -1.04 12.25
C VAL A 31 12.73 -1.18 10.76
N ALA A 32 13.08 -0.09 10.10
CA ALA A 32 13.54 -0.15 8.70
C ALA A 32 14.83 -0.98 8.57
N ALA A 33 15.76 -0.88 9.53
CA ALA A 33 16.96 -1.71 9.55
C ALA A 33 16.62 -3.21 9.75
N GLN A 34 15.68 -3.54 10.62
CA GLN A 34 15.19 -4.92 10.81
C GLN A 34 14.57 -5.47 9.52
N ARG A 35 13.74 -4.68 8.80
CA ARG A 35 13.19 -5.09 7.50
C ARG A 35 14.29 -5.37 6.47
N ARG A 36 15.33 -4.54 6.42
CA ARG A 36 16.50 -4.77 5.54
C ARG A 36 17.29 -6.02 5.91
N ALA A 37 17.34 -6.36 7.19
CA ALA A 37 18.07 -7.52 7.72
C ALA A 37 17.29 -8.84 7.62
N LEU A 38 16.03 -8.84 7.19
CA LEU A 38 15.28 -10.08 6.99
C LEU A 38 16.06 -11.03 6.06
N PRO A 39 16.13 -12.33 6.35
CA PRO A 39 16.62 -13.32 5.40
C PRO A 39 15.71 -13.37 4.17
N LEU A 40 16.17 -14.05 3.12
CA LEU A 40 15.28 -14.36 2.00
C LEU A 40 14.14 -15.26 2.48
N GLY A 41 12.91 -14.91 2.11
CA GLY A 41 11.76 -15.73 2.35
C GLY A 41 11.59 -16.83 1.30
N GLY A 42 10.38 -17.39 1.20
CA GLY A 42 10.08 -18.44 0.25
C GLY A 42 10.31 -18.05 -1.21
N GLU A 43 10.82 -18.97 -2.00
CA GLU A 43 10.92 -18.83 -3.45
C GLU A 43 9.52 -18.74 -4.08
N VAL A 44 9.38 -17.90 -5.09
CA VAL A 44 8.17 -17.80 -5.90
C VAL A 44 8.21 -18.91 -6.95
N THR A 45 7.48 -19.99 -6.68
CA THR A 45 7.44 -21.18 -7.57
C THR A 45 6.17 -21.26 -8.42
N GLY A 46 5.18 -20.39 -8.18
CA GLY A 46 3.93 -20.37 -8.95
C GLY A 46 4.08 -19.70 -10.31
N ASP A 47 3.47 -20.30 -11.32
CA ASP A 47 3.40 -19.75 -12.69
C ASP A 47 2.32 -18.66 -12.78
N TYR A 48 2.52 -17.56 -12.04
CA TYR A 48 1.57 -16.46 -12.02
C TYR A 48 1.63 -15.64 -13.30
N VAL A 49 0.50 -15.49 -13.97
CA VAL A 49 0.32 -14.63 -15.13
C VAL A 49 -0.75 -13.59 -14.80
N PHE A 50 -0.37 -12.33 -14.89
CA PHE A 50 -1.26 -11.18 -14.71
C PHE A 50 -1.70 -10.65 -16.06
N ASP A 51 -2.87 -10.03 -16.14
CA ASP A 51 -3.23 -9.25 -17.31
C ASP A 51 -2.80 -7.79 -17.10
N SER A 52 -2.16 -7.21 -18.11
CA SER A 52 -1.87 -5.78 -18.19
C SER A 52 -2.66 -5.14 -19.33
N PRO A 53 -2.74 -3.79 -19.41
CA PRO A 53 -3.34 -3.13 -20.57
C PRO A 53 -2.67 -3.48 -21.92
N SER A 54 -1.42 -3.97 -21.88
CA SER A 54 -0.65 -4.37 -23.07
C SER A 54 -0.67 -5.88 -23.35
N GLY A 55 -1.33 -6.66 -22.51
CA GLY A 55 -1.40 -8.12 -22.63
C GLY A 55 -0.95 -8.87 -21.39
N PRO A 56 -0.92 -10.20 -21.42
CA PRO A 56 -0.46 -11.03 -20.30
C PRO A 56 1.00 -10.78 -19.96
N VAL A 57 1.32 -10.81 -18.65
CA VAL A 57 2.65 -10.58 -18.08
C VAL A 57 2.89 -11.64 -17.00
N THR A 58 3.96 -12.39 -17.09
CA THR A 58 4.38 -13.32 -16.03
C THR A 58 4.91 -12.57 -14.83
N PHE A 59 4.97 -13.24 -13.67
CA PHE A 59 5.56 -12.63 -12.46
C PHE A 59 7.00 -12.15 -12.69
N ALA A 60 7.79 -12.91 -13.45
CA ALA A 60 9.18 -12.54 -13.77
C ALA A 60 9.27 -11.29 -14.67
N GLU A 61 8.28 -11.10 -15.56
CA GLU A 61 8.22 -9.93 -16.44
C GLU A 61 7.79 -8.64 -15.73
N LEU A 62 7.28 -8.72 -14.48
CA LEU A 62 7.07 -7.53 -13.64
C LEU A 62 8.40 -6.81 -13.30
N TYR A 63 9.54 -7.45 -13.54
CA TYR A 63 10.90 -6.88 -13.38
C TYR A 63 11.45 -6.28 -14.70
N ALA A 64 10.57 -5.69 -15.51
CA ALA A 64 10.87 -5.25 -16.88
C ALA A 64 11.89 -4.11 -16.96
N ASN A 65 12.02 -3.26 -15.93
CA ASN A 65 12.96 -2.13 -15.94
C ASN A 65 14.33 -2.47 -15.33
N GLY A 66 14.59 -3.76 -15.08
CA GLY A 66 15.90 -4.25 -14.63
C GLY A 66 16.22 -3.97 -13.16
N LYS A 67 15.22 -3.67 -12.34
CA LYS A 67 15.37 -3.59 -10.88
C LYS A 67 15.18 -4.98 -10.27
N ASP A 68 15.88 -5.27 -9.18
CA ASP A 68 15.80 -6.57 -8.51
C ASP A 68 14.86 -6.57 -7.28
N THR A 69 14.15 -5.47 -7.06
CA THR A 69 13.13 -5.37 -6.02
C THR A 69 11.80 -4.97 -6.64
N LEU A 70 10.76 -5.74 -6.34
CA LEU A 70 9.37 -5.46 -6.71
C LEU A 70 8.58 -5.08 -5.46
N TYR A 71 7.96 -3.91 -5.48
CA TYR A 71 6.92 -3.52 -4.55
C TYR A 71 5.56 -3.78 -5.19
N LEU A 72 4.74 -4.63 -4.59
CA LEU A 72 3.42 -5.02 -5.09
C LEU A 72 2.35 -4.67 -4.06
N TYR A 73 1.28 -3.99 -4.48
CA TYR A 73 0.13 -3.68 -3.65
C TYR A 73 -1.13 -4.34 -4.19
N ASN A 74 -1.80 -5.14 -3.34
CA ASN A 74 -3.09 -5.71 -3.66
C ASN A 74 -4.20 -4.69 -3.42
N PHE A 75 -4.76 -4.22 -4.53
CA PHE A 75 -5.88 -3.30 -4.56
C PHE A 75 -7.19 -4.08 -4.56
N MET A 76 -8.13 -3.75 -3.69
CA MET A 76 -9.41 -4.44 -3.62
C MET A 76 -10.43 -3.86 -4.59
N PHE A 77 -11.08 -4.75 -5.33
CA PHE A 77 -12.42 -4.49 -5.86
C PHE A 77 -13.42 -5.25 -4.98
N ILE A 78 -14.38 -4.53 -4.41
CA ILE A 78 -15.37 -5.12 -3.51
C ILE A 78 -16.33 -5.95 -4.33
N PRO A 79 -16.55 -7.25 -4.01
CA PRO A 79 -17.55 -8.05 -4.66
C PRO A 79 -18.92 -7.40 -4.54
N GLY A 80 -19.69 -7.38 -5.60
CA GLY A 80 -21.10 -7.08 -5.54
C GLY A 80 -21.81 -8.00 -4.54
N GLU A 81 -22.99 -7.61 -4.07
CA GLU A 81 -23.74 -8.41 -3.11
C GLU A 81 -23.90 -9.87 -3.58
N ARG A 82 -23.51 -10.81 -2.70
CA ARG A 82 -23.71 -12.26 -2.85
C ARG A 82 -23.10 -12.95 -4.10
N GLY A 83 -21.84 -12.64 -4.41
CA GLY A 83 -21.10 -13.37 -5.45
C GLY A 83 -21.37 -12.88 -6.86
N LEU A 84 -21.95 -11.70 -7.01
CA LEU A 84 -21.99 -10.99 -8.28
C LEU A 84 -20.58 -10.47 -8.65
N PRO A 85 -20.29 -10.20 -9.92
CA PRO A 85 -18.99 -9.71 -10.38
C PRO A 85 -18.53 -8.48 -9.57
N LEU A 86 -17.23 -8.34 -9.36
CA LEU A 86 -16.59 -7.22 -8.70
C LEU A 86 -17.01 -5.91 -9.37
N GLU A 87 -17.86 -5.12 -8.71
CA GLU A 87 -18.47 -3.96 -9.35
C GLU A 87 -17.84 -2.64 -8.91
N VAL A 88 -17.22 -2.60 -7.72
CA VAL A 88 -16.79 -1.34 -7.12
C VAL A 88 -15.37 -1.43 -6.57
N ALA A 89 -14.53 -0.47 -6.93
CA ALA A 89 -13.21 -0.29 -6.33
C ALA A 89 -13.32 0.10 -4.84
N CYS A 90 -12.41 -0.37 -3.99
CA CYS A 90 -12.39 0.02 -2.60
C CYS A 90 -12.06 1.53 -2.44
N PRO A 91 -12.87 2.32 -1.69
CA PRO A 91 -12.60 3.76 -1.51
C PRO A 91 -11.25 4.03 -0.84
N SER A 92 -10.88 3.23 0.16
CA SER A 92 -9.60 3.33 0.88
C SER A 92 -8.41 3.04 -0.05
N CYS A 93 -8.45 1.92 -0.80
CA CYS A 93 -7.41 1.60 -1.77
C CYS A 93 -7.31 2.68 -2.86
N THR A 94 -8.45 3.22 -3.32
CA THR A 94 -8.49 4.32 -4.27
C THR A 94 -7.80 5.56 -3.73
N SER A 95 -8.11 5.96 -2.49
CA SER A 95 -7.46 7.10 -1.83
C SER A 95 -5.95 6.92 -1.65
N ILE A 96 -5.49 5.68 -1.39
CA ILE A 96 -4.06 5.36 -1.34
C ILE A 96 -3.41 5.65 -2.69
N ILE A 97 -3.95 5.10 -3.77
CA ILE A 97 -3.35 5.26 -5.10
C ILE A 97 -3.48 6.69 -5.60
N ASP A 98 -4.59 7.39 -5.32
CA ASP A 98 -4.72 8.83 -5.59
C ASP A 98 -3.58 9.65 -4.98
N GLY A 99 -3.19 9.32 -3.73
CA GLY A 99 -2.08 9.98 -3.05
C GLY A 99 -0.70 9.55 -3.54
N MET A 100 -0.58 8.33 -4.09
CA MET A 100 0.70 7.74 -4.48
C MET A 100 1.02 7.86 -5.98
N ASP A 101 0.04 8.13 -6.85
CA ASP A 101 0.24 8.07 -8.29
C ASP A 101 1.44 8.91 -8.76
N GLY A 102 1.53 10.15 -8.32
CA GLY A 102 2.68 11.02 -8.65
C GLY A 102 4.01 10.53 -8.06
N ALA A 103 4.00 9.79 -6.94
CA ALA A 103 5.19 9.26 -6.29
C ALA A 103 5.72 8.00 -6.99
N PHE A 104 4.87 7.22 -7.67
CA PHE A 104 5.29 6.01 -8.36
C PHE A 104 6.37 6.27 -9.42
N ARG A 105 6.32 7.40 -10.14
CA ARG A 105 7.38 7.79 -11.09
C ARG A 105 8.77 7.88 -10.45
N HIS A 106 8.85 8.26 -9.16
CA HIS A 106 10.11 8.32 -8.42
C HIS A 106 10.51 6.96 -7.86
N LEU A 107 9.52 6.16 -7.42
CA LEU A 107 9.77 4.80 -6.94
C LEU A 107 10.27 3.90 -8.06
N LEU A 108 9.72 4.01 -9.27
CA LEU A 108 10.13 3.25 -10.45
C LEU A 108 11.58 3.49 -10.89
N ASP A 109 12.22 4.56 -10.42
CA ASP A 109 13.66 4.76 -10.57
C ASP A 109 14.48 3.80 -9.71
N ARG A 110 13.93 3.30 -8.61
CA ARG A 110 14.64 2.49 -7.60
C ARG A 110 14.15 1.06 -7.49
N VAL A 111 12.87 0.82 -7.72
CA VAL A 111 12.21 -0.49 -7.58
C VAL A 111 11.18 -0.68 -8.69
N GLU A 112 10.85 -1.92 -8.99
CA GLU A 112 9.64 -2.21 -9.76
C GLU A 112 8.41 -1.99 -8.88
N VAL A 113 7.31 -1.56 -9.49
CA VAL A 113 6.04 -1.36 -8.80
C VAL A 113 4.93 -2.08 -9.55
N ALA A 114 4.04 -2.75 -8.83
CA ALA A 114 2.83 -3.34 -9.40
C ALA A 114 1.63 -3.05 -8.48
N ILE A 115 0.57 -2.50 -9.04
CA ILE A 115 -0.73 -2.38 -8.38
C ILE A 115 -1.63 -3.47 -8.96
N VAL A 116 -1.95 -4.46 -8.14
CA VAL A 116 -2.62 -5.68 -8.59
C VAL A 116 -4.04 -5.71 -8.04
N ALA A 117 -5.03 -5.89 -8.91
CA ALA A 117 -6.42 -6.07 -8.49
C ALA A 117 -7.01 -7.36 -9.04
N LYS A 118 -7.95 -7.96 -8.34
CA LYS A 118 -8.68 -9.15 -8.83
C LYS A 118 -9.83 -8.79 -9.78
N ALA A 119 -9.91 -7.56 -10.24
CA ALA A 119 -10.85 -7.14 -11.28
C ALA A 119 -10.27 -7.42 -12.69
N PRO A 120 -11.11 -7.61 -13.72
CA PRO A 120 -10.64 -7.63 -15.09
C PRO A 120 -9.83 -6.38 -15.44
N ILE A 121 -8.72 -6.53 -16.17
CA ILE A 121 -7.81 -5.40 -16.42
C ILE A 121 -8.49 -4.21 -17.12
N ALA A 122 -9.44 -4.47 -18.03
CA ALA A 122 -10.20 -3.41 -18.67
C ALA A 122 -10.98 -2.55 -17.68
N GLN A 123 -11.59 -3.16 -16.65
CA GLN A 123 -12.31 -2.47 -15.59
C GLN A 123 -11.34 -1.67 -14.69
N PHE A 124 -10.21 -2.29 -14.30
CA PHE A 124 -9.23 -1.62 -13.46
C PHE A 124 -8.57 -0.43 -14.17
N ALA A 125 -8.21 -0.60 -15.43
CA ALA A 125 -7.65 0.49 -16.25
C ALA A 125 -8.67 1.63 -16.48
N ALA A 126 -9.96 1.30 -16.69
CA ALA A 126 -11.01 2.31 -16.79
C ALA A 126 -11.16 3.11 -15.49
N TRP A 127 -11.10 2.44 -14.33
CA TRP A 127 -11.10 3.09 -13.03
C TRP A 127 -9.89 4.03 -12.88
N GLY A 128 -8.69 3.54 -13.18
CA GLY A 128 -7.48 4.37 -13.11
C GLY A 128 -7.57 5.61 -14.01
N LYS A 129 -8.15 5.46 -15.20
CA LYS A 129 -8.41 6.59 -16.11
C LYS A 129 -9.40 7.60 -15.53
N GLU A 130 -10.50 7.13 -14.92
CA GLU A 130 -11.49 8.00 -14.25
C GLU A 130 -10.86 8.76 -13.09
N ARG A 131 -9.96 8.12 -12.31
CA ARG A 131 -9.21 8.74 -11.23
C ARG A 131 -8.08 9.67 -11.70
N GLY A 132 -7.70 9.61 -12.96
CA GLY A 132 -6.60 10.41 -13.52
C GLY A 132 -5.21 9.85 -13.18
N TRP A 133 -5.09 8.56 -12.83
CA TRP A 133 -3.80 7.91 -12.57
C TRP A 133 -2.97 7.83 -13.85
N ARG A 134 -1.73 8.28 -13.76
CA ARG A 134 -0.82 8.38 -14.92
C ARG A 134 0.42 7.50 -14.78
N PHE A 135 0.82 7.20 -13.56
CA PHE A 135 2.09 6.55 -13.24
C PHE A 135 1.89 5.23 -12.50
N SER A 136 0.66 4.85 -12.20
CA SER A 136 0.32 3.62 -11.49
C SER A 136 0.38 2.42 -12.45
N PRO A 137 1.32 1.46 -12.26
CA PRO A 137 1.40 0.25 -13.08
C PRO A 137 0.30 -0.72 -12.66
N LEU A 138 -0.77 -0.84 -13.45
CA LEU A 138 -1.97 -1.61 -13.12
C LEU A 138 -1.91 -3.00 -13.75
N TYR A 139 -2.21 -4.01 -12.94
CA TYR A 139 -2.27 -5.42 -13.34
C TYR A 139 -3.50 -6.11 -12.76
N SER A 140 -3.99 -7.13 -13.44
CA SER A 140 -5.10 -7.97 -12.97
C SER A 140 -4.61 -9.35 -12.55
N SER A 141 -5.01 -9.79 -11.37
CA SER A 141 -4.82 -11.17 -10.87
C SER A 141 -6.08 -12.02 -11.02
N SER A 142 -7.07 -11.60 -11.81
CA SER A 142 -8.37 -12.30 -11.90
C SER A 142 -8.29 -13.74 -12.38
N ARG A 143 -7.21 -14.10 -13.09
CA ARG A 143 -6.99 -15.43 -13.67
C ARG A 143 -5.88 -16.24 -13.00
N THR A 144 -5.39 -15.80 -11.85
CA THR A 144 -4.31 -16.48 -11.13
C THR A 144 -4.66 -16.68 -9.66
N THR A 145 -4.03 -17.64 -9.00
CA THR A 145 -4.17 -17.92 -7.56
C THR A 145 -3.34 -16.99 -6.69
N PHE A 146 -2.56 -16.05 -7.27
CA PHE A 146 -1.61 -15.19 -6.58
C PHE A 146 -2.18 -14.57 -5.30
N ASN A 147 -3.39 -14.01 -5.35
CA ASN A 147 -3.98 -13.35 -4.19
C ASN A 147 -4.16 -14.32 -3.00
N ARG A 148 -4.58 -15.57 -3.26
CA ARG A 148 -4.74 -16.61 -2.22
C ARG A 148 -3.40 -17.06 -1.69
N ASP A 149 -2.45 -17.31 -2.57
CA ASP A 149 -1.13 -17.86 -2.22
C ASP A 149 -0.30 -16.88 -1.39
N TYR A 150 -0.55 -15.56 -1.57
CA TYR A 150 0.10 -14.48 -0.79
C TYR A 150 -0.84 -13.78 0.20
N ASN A 151 -1.86 -14.46 0.69
CA ASN A 151 -2.77 -13.98 1.74
C ASN A 151 -3.49 -12.65 1.43
N ALA A 152 -3.60 -12.29 0.16
CA ALA A 152 -4.38 -11.12 -0.29
C ALA A 152 -5.84 -11.46 -0.61
N GLU A 153 -6.25 -12.71 -0.35
CA GLU A 153 -7.61 -13.20 -0.48
C GLU A 153 -7.82 -14.44 0.38
N SER A 154 -8.97 -14.54 1.05
CA SER A 154 -9.42 -15.74 1.73
C SER A 154 -10.92 -15.97 1.51
N ASP A 155 -11.40 -17.18 1.79
CA ASP A 155 -12.84 -17.50 1.68
C ASP A 155 -13.66 -16.77 2.75
N GLU A 156 -13.06 -16.48 3.89
CA GLU A 156 -13.72 -15.81 5.02
C GLU A 156 -13.75 -14.28 4.84
N ALA A 157 -12.61 -13.68 4.52
CA ALA A 157 -12.45 -12.22 4.49
C ALA A 157 -12.63 -11.61 3.09
N GLY A 158 -12.65 -12.44 2.03
CA GLY A 158 -12.60 -11.95 0.65
C GLY A 158 -11.23 -11.38 0.29
N GLN A 159 -11.21 -10.29 -0.47
CA GLN A 159 -9.97 -9.62 -0.85
C GLN A 159 -9.41 -8.77 0.29
N LEU A 160 -8.08 -8.71 0.39
CA LEU A 160 -7.35 -7.99 1.44
C LEU A 160 -6.32 -7.01 0.82
N PRO A 161 -6.18 -5.80 1.40
CA PRO A 161 -5.31 -4.76 0.85
C PRO A 161 -3.87 -4.91 1.39
N ILE A 162 -3.18 -5.96 1.00
CA ILE A 162 -1.83 -6.27 1.49
C ILE A 162 -0.78 -5.74 0.51
N ALA A 163 0.29 -5.16 1.07
CA ALA A 163 1.48 -4.81 0.31
C ALA A 163 2.56 -5.89 0.51
N HIS A 164 3.27 -6.19 -0.57
CA HIS A 164 4.36 -7.17 -0.59
C HIS A 164 5.63 -6.57 -1.17
N VAL A 165 6.77 -7.12 -0.75
CA VAL A 165 8.06 -6.89 -1.38
C VAL A 165 8.63 -8.23 -1.79
N PHE A 166 9.07 -8.32 -3.04
CA PHE A 166 9.79 -9.46 -3.58
C PHE A 166 11.17 -9.00 -4.05
N THR A 167 12.16 -9.89 -3.98
CA THR A 167 13.49 -9.62 -4.50
C THR A 167 13.92 -10.73 -5.45
N ARG A 168 14.61 -10.34 -6.54
CA ARG A 168 15.25 -11.26 -7.46
C ARG A 168 16.74 -11.32 -7.14
N THR A 169 17.25 -12.52 -6.89
CA THR A 169 18.66 -12.78 -6.62
C THR A 169 19.11 -13.97 -7.47
N ASP A 170 20.13 -13.79 -8.28
CA ASP A 170 20.66 -14.83 -9.18
C ASP A 170 19.59 -15.49 -10.07
N GLY A 171 18.63 -14.68 -10.54
CA GLY A 171 17.52 -15.12 -11.39
C GLY A 171 16.33 -15.73 -10.63
N THR A 172 16.46 -16.01 -9.34
CA THR A 172 15.39 -16.55 -8.50
C THR A 172 14.66 -15.43 -7.77
N ILE A 173 13.33 -15.49 -7.74
CA ILE A 173 12.50 -14.50 -7.06
C ILE A 173 12.07 -15.05 -5.70
N HIS A 174 12.26 -14.25 -4.66
CA HIS A 174 11.88 -14.59 -3.29
C HIS A 174 10.91 -13.56 -2.71
N HIS A 175 9.94 -14.02 -1.94
CA HIS A 175 9.18 -13.15 -1.06
C HIS A 175 10.10 -12.55 0.00
N ARG A 176 9.95 -11.27 0.31
CA ARG A 176 10.84 -10.57 1.23
C ARG A 176 10.12 -10.01 2.44
N TRP A 177 8.93 -9.45 2.23
CA TRP A 177 8.17 -8.80 3.27
C TRP A 177 6.71 -8.61 2.84
N SER A 178 5.80 -8.62 3.81
CA SER A 178 4.41 -8.21 3.63
C SER A 178 3.96 -7.28 4.75
N SER A 179 2.88 -6.53 4.50
CA SER A 179 2.27 -5.65 5.50
C SER A 179 1.43 -6.45 6.53
N GLU A 180 2.05 -7.41 7.21
CA GLU A 180 1.41 -8.37 8.13
C GLU A 180 0.75 -7.72 9.34
N LEU A 181 1.07 -6.45 9.62
CA LEU A 181 0.40 -5.68 10.67
C LEU A 181 -1.12 -5.64 10.47
N PHE A 182 -1.60 -5.86 9.23
CA PHE A 182 -3.03 -6.02 8.93
C PHE A 182 -3.67 -7.19 9.68
N ALA A 183 -2.94 -8.29 9.85
CA ALA A 183 -3.41 -9.50 10.54
C ALA A 183 -3.11 -9.50 12.05
N ALA A 184 -2.33 -8.52 12.53
CA ALA A 184 -2.06 -8.38 13.96
C ALA A 184 -3.28 -7.82 14.69
N THR A 185 -3.48 -8.24 15.94
CA THR A 185 -4.51 -7.65 16.80
C THR A 185 -4.18 -6.18 17.05
N PRO A 186 -5.03 -5.23 16.62
CA PRO A 186 -4.78 -3.82 16.89
C PRO A 186 -4.99 -3.49 18.37
N ASP A 187 -4.35 -2.44 18.84
CA ASP A 187 -4.64 -1.88 20.15
C ASP A 187 -6.09 -1.37 20.22
N PRO A 188 -6.73 -1.37 21.40
CA PRO A 188 -8.11 -0.90 21.54
C PRO A 188 -8.33 0.49 20.94
N GLY A 189 -9.33 0.61 20.07
CA GLY A 189 -9.66 1.86 19.39
C GLY A 189 -8.71 2.28 18.26
N GLN A 190 -7.77 1.43 17.88
CA GLN A 190 -6.83 1.71 16.80
C GLN A 190 -7.10 0.86 15.55
N HIS A 191 -6.92 1.49 14.39
CA HIS A 191 -6.87 0.78 13.11
C HIS A 191 -5.49 0.11 12.95
N PRO A 192 -5.36 -1.03 12.21
CA PRO A 192 -4.08 -1.74 12.01
C PRO A 192 -2.93 -0.89 11.44
N ARG A 193 -3.22 0.20 10.72
CA ARG A 193 -2.22 1.14 10.15
C ARG A 193 -1.15 0.49 9.27
N HIS A 194 -1.41 -0.69 8.74
CA HIS A 194 -0.45 -1.54 8.02
C HIS A 194 0.11 -0.92 6.72
N VAL A 195 -0.60 0.04 6.14
CA VAL A 195 -0.23 0.76 4.90
C VAL A 195 -0.15 2.28 5.08
N ASP A 196 -0.11 2.80 6.32
CA ASP A 196 -0.01 4.23 6.60
C ASP A 196 1.20 4.90 5.91
N TYR A 197 2.30 4.16 5.73
CA TYR A 197 3.49 4.66 5.07
C TYR A 197 3.28 5.01 3.58
N MET A 198 2.26 4.46 2.94
CA MET A 198 1.85 4.79 1.57
C MET A 198 0.50 5.54 1.51
N TRP A 199 -0.04 5.93 2.64
CA TRP A 199 -1.33 6.63 2.75
C TRP A 199 -1.17 7.98 3.45
N PRO A 200 -0.67 9.00 2.75
CA PRO A 200 -0.17 10.24 3.37
C PRO A 200 -1.24 11.05 4.12
N ILE A 201 -2.51 10.91 3.78
CA ILE A 201 -3.60 11.66 4.42
C ILE A 201 -3.64 11.43 5.95
N TRP A 202 -3.37 10.19 6.40
CA TRP A 202 -3.39 9.89 7.82
C TRP A 202 -2.29 10.60 8.60
N LYS A 203 -1.09 10.69 8.01
CA LYS A 203 0.04 11.41 8.61
C LYS A 203 -0.21 12.92 8.67
N VAL A 204 -0.95 13.47 7.71
CA VAL A 204 -1.37 14.87 7.75
C VAL A 204 -2.40 15.09 8.85
N LEU A 205 -3.41 14.20 8.97
CA LEU A 205 -4.41 14.28 10.04
C LEU A 205 -3.79 14.11 11.44
N ASP A 206 -2.80 13.22 11.60
CA ASP A 206 -2.10 13.01 12.87
C ASP A 206 -1.44 14.27 13.44
N VAL A 207 -1.15 15.29 12.64
CA VAL A 207 -0.59 16.57 13.10
C VAL A 207 -1.63 17.69 13.24
N THR A 208 -2.91 17.39 13.04
CA THR A 208 -4.01 18.32 13.27
C THR A 208 -4.61 18.15 14.67
N PRO A 209 -5.24 19.19 15.26
CA PRO A 209 -5.86 19.08 16.58
C PRO A 209 -6.94 17.99 16.69
N ASP A 210 -7.72 17.78 15.63
CA ASP A 210 -8.82 16.80 15.60
C ASP A 210 -8.34 15.38 15.28
N GLY A 211 -7.08 15.23 14.82
CA GLY A 211 -6.51 13.94 14.45
C GLY A 211 -7.28 13.23 13.34
N ARG A 212 -7.30 11.90 13.39
CA ARG A 212 -7.98 11.05 12.37
C ARG A 212 -9.50 10.99 12.53
N GLY A 213 -10.01 11.32 13.72
CA GLY A 213 -11.40 11.05 14.07
C GLY A 213 -11.69 9.55 14.15
N THR A 214 -12.97 9.20 14.45
CA THR A 214 -13.44 7.80 14.55
C THR A 214 -14.34 7.39 13.40
N ASP A 215 -15.02 8.34 12.76
CA ASP A 215 -16.13 8.08 11.84
C ASP A 215 -15.86 8.54 10.40
N TRP A 216 -14.71 9.16 10.15
CA TRP A 216 -14.38 9.64 8.83
C TRP A 216 -13.54 8.60 8.06
N HIS A 217 -13.96 8.37 6.80
CA HIS A 217 -13.24 7.53 5.83
C HIS A 217 -13.20 8.22 4.47
N PRO A 218 -12.14 7.99 3.67
CA PRO A 218 -12.06 8.49 2.30
C PRO A 218 -13.24 8.05 1.44
N ARG A 219 -13.68 8.95 0.56
CA ARG A 219 -14.76 8.73 -0.41
C ARG A 219 -14.26 8.99 -1.82
N TYR A 220 -14.98 8.52 -2.83
CA TYR A 220 -14.63 8.76 -4.23
C TYR A 220 -14.80 10.22 -4.63
N ARG A 221 -15.76 10.93 -4.05
CA ARG A 221 -16.11 12.33 -4.32
C ARG A 221 -16.44 13.03 -3.02
N TYR A 222 -16.17 14.33 -3.01
CA TYR A 222 -16.49 15.24 -1.91
C TYR A 222 -17.34 16.37 -2.47
N ASP A 223 -18.30 16.83 -1.66
CA ASP A 223 -19.11 18.01 -1.98
C ASP A 223 -18.22 19.25 -1.73
N THR A 224 -17.63 19.78 -2.81
CA THR A 224 -16.79 20.99 -2.79
C THR A 224 -17.47 22.10 -3.61
#